data_484cc45db50490d611ead3611bb1a37f
#
_entry.id   484cc45db50490d611ead3611bb1a37f
#
_cell.length_a   1.000
_cell.length_b   1.000
_cell.length_c   1.000
_cell.angle_alpha   90.00
_cell.angle_beta   90.00
_cell.angle_gamma   90.00
#
_symmetry.space_group_name_H-M   'P 1'
#
loop_
_entity.id
_entity.type
_entity.pdbx_description
1 polymer ?
#
loop_
_entity_poly.entity_id
_entity_poly.type
_entity_poly.pdbx_seq_one_letter_code
_entity_poly.pdbx_strand_id
1 'polypeptide(L)'
;MKQLLSYTLSMIFVFLIFSCNTSEKKKAPQQDEGTQVQSVQNYSIDTSGVSIKWTAYKFTEKLGVSGIFDQFALNLKNDHGSLETLLEDAEMTINTVSVNTGNEIRDPKLRTSFFKIFHTDTIFGKILDTKEGQETLELKMNNILHNVAYTYSLKNDTLFLTTHLDLRQWNGVEALKSLNKECYEVHTGGDGISKLWPDVDVVLKFPIKMNL
;
A
#
# COMPACT_ATOMS: atom_id res chain seq x y z
N MET A 1 -59.22 17.89 22.12
CA MET A 1 -60.09 16.91 22.82
C MET A 1 -59.17 15.84 23.35
N LYS A 2 -58.88 15.85 24.66
CA LYS A 2 -59.34 14.88 25.71
C LYS A 2 -58.61 13.53 25.49
N GLN A 3 -57.95 12.89 26.40
CA GLN A 3 -57.77 12.85 27.87
C GLN A 3 -56.54 11.97 28.13
N LEU A 4 -55.53 12.22 28.93
CA LEU A 4 -55.43 12.03 30.42
C LEU A 4 -55.99 10.71 30.97
N LEU A 5 -55.08 9.92 31.55
CA LEU A 5 -55.22 9.18 32.85
C LEU A 5 -53.94 8.31 33.01
N SER A 6 -52.96 8.53 33.84
CA SER A 6 -52.87 8.55 35.33
C SER A 6 -53.40 7.29 36.02
N TYR A 7 -52.49 6.51 36.65
CA TYR A 7 -52.62 5.76 37.94
C TYR A 7 -51.24 5.20 38.29
N THR A 8 -50.49 5.75 39.19
CA THR A 8 -50.38 5.61 40.67
C THR A 8 -50.05 4.20 41.19
N LEU A 9 -48.86 4.14 41.81
CA LEU A 9 -48.58 3.68 43.19
C LEU A 9 -48.88 2.25 43.55
N SER A 10 -47.87 1.43 43.82
CA SER A 10 -47.84 0.64 45.08
C SER A 10 -46.42 0.28 45.52
N MET A 11 -46.09 0.80 46.64
CA MET A 11 -44.90 0.60 47.47
C MET A 11 -45.16 -0.64 48.34
N ILE A 12 -44.31 -1.67 48.27
CA ILE A 12 -44.22 -2.67 49.32
C ILE A 12 -42.77 -2.81 49.76
N PHE A 13 -42.58 -2.38 50.98
CA PHE A 13 -41.39 -2.45 51.82
C PHE A 13 -41.51 -3.76 52.62
N VAL A 14 -40.56 -4.67 52.48
CA VAL A 14 -40.42 -5.80 53.44
C VAL A 14 -38.97 -5.85 53.90
N PHE A 15 -38.81 -5.58 55.16
CA PHE A 15 -37.63 -5.75 56.01
C PHE A 15 -37.48 -7.22 56.44
N LEU A 16 -36.25 -7.51 56.86
CA LEU A 16 -35.78 -8.63 57.72
C LEU A 16 -35.01 -9.68 56.92
N ILE A 17 -33.89 -10.19 57.37
CA ILE A 17 -33.21 -10.26 58.67
C ILE A 17 -31.70 -10.48 58.44
N PHE A 18 -30.88 -9.97 59.32
CA PHE A 18 -29.47 -10.30 59.49
C PHE A 18 -29.29 -11.77 59.87
N SER A 19 -28.43 -12.50 59.16
CA SER A 19 -27.78 -13.66 59.71
C SER A 19 -26.29 -13.58 59.41
N CYS A 20 -25.51 -13.22 60.41
CA CYS A 20 -24.06 -13.45 60.42
C CYS A 20 -23.81 -14.95 60.48
N ASN A 21 -23.11 -15.50 59.52
CA ASN A 21 -22.43 -16.76 59.70
C ASN A 21 -20.97 -16.62 59.27
N THR A 22 -20.10 -16.67 60.24
CA THR A 22 -18.66 -16.67 60.13
C THR A 22 -18.24 -18.01 59.56
N SER A 23 -17.77 -18.05 58.33
CA SER A 23 -17.11 -19.22 57.77
C SER A 23 -15.82 -18.77 57.00
N GLU A 24 -14.78 -19.46 57.35
CA GLU A 24 -13.40 -19.28 56.95
C GLU A 24 -13.24 -19.04 55.43
N LYS A 25 -12.51 -17.96 55.06
CA LYS A 25 -12.03 -17.69 53.70
C LYS A 25 -11.00 -18.76 53.33
N LYS A 26 -11.40 -19.81 52.62
CA LYS A 26 -10.53 -20.52 51.69
C LYS A 26 -10.19 -19.56 50.53
N LYS A 27 -8.94 -19.13 50.44
CA LYS A 27 -8.42 -18.48 49.26
C LYS A 27 -8.65 -19.36 48.02
N ALA A 28 -9.55 -18.96 47.15
CA ALA A 28 -9.61 -19.49 45.78
C ALA A 28 -8.29 -19.13 45.08
N PRO A 29 -7.73 -20.00 44.24
CA PRO A 29 -6.58 -19.65 43.43
C PRO A 29 -6.97 -18.48 42.53
N GLN A 30 -6.26 -17.39 42.59
CA GLN A 30 -6.31 -16.37 41.53
C GLN A 30 -5.96 -17.10 40.23
N GLN A 31 -6.94 -17.22 39.34
CA GLN A 31 -6.64 -17.44 37.93
C GLN A 31 -5.84 -16.25 37.47
N ASP A 32 -4.56 -16.51 37.25
CA ASP A 32 -3.70 -15.67 36.48
C ASP A 32 -4.39 -15.49 35.12
N GLU A 33 -4.96 -14.31 34.87
CA GLU A 33 -5.36 -13.91 33.54
C GLU A 33 -4.06 -13.83 32.74
N GLY A 34 -3.68 -14.97 32.16
CA GLY A 34 -2.59 -15.04 31.23
C GLY A 34 -2.84 -14.00 30.15
N THR A 35 -2.14 -12.89 30.24
CA THR A 35 -1.94 -11.96 29.14
C THR A 35 -1.51 -12.84 27.96
N GLN A 36 -2.43 -13.08 27.02
CA GLN A 36 -2.08 -13.68 25.74
C GLN A 36 -1.10 -12.72 25.10
N VAL A 37 0.18 -13.02 25.25
CA VAL A 37 1.22 -12.41 24.43
C VAL A 37 0.89 -12.86 23.01
N GLN A 38 0.20 -11.99 22.25
CA GLN A 38 0.09 -12.16 20.81
C GLN A 38 1.53 -12.30 20.31
N SER A 39 1.90 -13.49 19.85
CA SER A 39 3.20 -13.70 19.23
C SER A 39 3.26 -12.76 18.03
N VAL A 40 4.06 -11.72 18.13
CA VAL A 40 4.34 -10.83 17.00
C VAL A 40 4.97 -11.71 15.93
N GLN A 41 4.26 -11.89 14.81
CA GLN A 41 4.78 -12.66 13.70
C GLN A 41 6.08 -12.00 13.22
N ASN A 42 7.12 -12.80 13.06
CA ASN A 42 8.45 -12.34 12.69
C ASN A 42 8.75 -12.81 11.26
N TYR A 43 8.99 -11.87 10.36
CA TYR A 43 9.23 -12.12 8.94
C TYR A 43 10.60 -11.58 8.53
N SER A 44 11.12 -12.08 7.39
CA SER A 44 12.22 -11.48 6.64
C SER A 44 11.87 -11.44 5.16
N ILE A 45 12.42 -10.46 4.43
CA ILE A 45 12.21 -10.30 2.98
C ILE A 45 13.27 -11.10 2.21
N ASP A 46 12.85 -11.94 1.25
CA ASP A 46 13.76 -12.51 0.26
C ASP A 46 14.00 -11.47 -0.85
N THR A 47 15.08 -10.72 -0.70
CA THR A 47 15.41 -9.61 -1.62
C THR A 47 15.66 -10.06 -3.05
N SER A 48 16.01 -11.33 -3.29
CA SER A 48 16.25 -11.88 -4.63
C SER A 48 14.98 -12.05 -5.45
N GLY A 49 13.82 -12.18 -4.78
CA GLY A 49 12.51 -12.35 -5.40
C GLY A 49 11.69 -11.06 -5.49
N VAL A 50 12.23 -9.92 -5.07
CA VAL A 50 11.53 -8.63 -5.13
C VAL A 50 11.30 -8.23 -6.59
N SER A 51 10.12 -7.69 -6.88
CA SER A 51 9.79 -7.18 -8.21
C SER A 51 8.91 -5.94 -8.15
N ILE A 52 9.05 -5.09 -9.17
CA ILE A 52 8.32 -3.85 -9.33
C ILE A 52 7.57 -3.92 -10.66
N LYS A 53 6.24 -3.99 -10.58
CA LYS A 53 5.36 -3.95 -11.75
C LYS A 53 4.64 -2.63 -11.79
N TRP A 54 4.64 -1.98 -12.94
CA TRP A 54 3.82 -0.81 -13.24
C TRP A 54 2.78 -1.13 -14.31
N THR A 55 1.67 -0.39 -14.31
CA THR A 55 0.61 -0.46 -15.32
C THR A 55 0.22 0.97 -15.68
N ALA A 56 0.46 1.36 -16.93
CA ALA A 56 0.01 2.61 -17.53
C ALA A 56 -1.18 2.34 -18.45
N TYR A 57 -1.92 3.38 -18.83
CA TYR A 57 -3.17 3.23 -19.54
C TYR A 57 -3.20 3.99 -20.86
N LYS A 58 -3.74 3.36 -21.90
CA LYS A 58 -3.97 3.95 -23.21
C LYS A 58 -5.41 3.78 -23.66
N PHE A 59 -5.76 4.45 -24.77
CA PHE A 59 -7.11 4.53 -25.32
C PHE A 59 -8.10 5.23 -24.39
N THR A 60 -9.25 5.57 -24.90
CA THR A 60 -10.35 6.15 -24.11
C THR A 60 -10.91 5.15 -23.09
N GLU A 61 -10.85 3.86 -23.39
CA GLU A 61 -11.30 2.75 -22.54
C GLU A 61 -10.35 2.42 -21.39
N LYS A 62 -9.24 3.13 -21.22
CA LYS A 62 -8.21 2.85 -20.19
C LYS A 62 -7.64 1.42 -20.27
N LEU A 63 -7.26 0.96 -21.45
CA LEU A 63 -6.57 -0.33 -21.58
C LEU A 63 -5.21 -0.31 -20.90
N GLY A 64 -4.98 -1.21 -19.95
CA GLY A 64 -3.73 -1.32 -19.19
C GLY A 64 -2.60 -1.94 -20.03
N VAL A 65 -1.43 -1.33 -19.93
CA VAL A 65 -0.16 -1.84 -20.49
C VAL A 65 0.84 -1.90 -19.35
N SER A 66 1.39 -3.07 -19.08
CA SER A 66 2.29 -3.28 -17.95
C SER A 66 3.73 -3.50 -18.37
N GLY A 67 4.64 -3.23 -17.45
CA GLY A 67 6.04 -3.58 -17.51
C GLY A 67 6.63 -3.70 -16.10
N ILE A 68 7.91 -4.02 -16.06
CA ILE A 68 8.72 -4.09 -14.84
C ILE A 68 9.95 -3.21 -15.00
N PHE A 69 10.75 -3.10 -13.94
CA PHE A 69 12.11 -2.62 -14.00
C PHE A 69 13.06 -3.74 -13.61
N ASP A 70 14.07 -4.00 -14.44
CA ASP A 70 15.03 -5.08 -14.21
C ASP A 70 16.14 -4.70 -13.22
N GLN A 71 16.37 -3.39 -13.00
CA GLN A 71 17.43 -2.89 -12.14
C GLN A 71 16.88 -1.91 -11.11
N PHE A 72 17.02 -2.28 -9.85
CA PHE A 72 16.71 -1.44 -8.70
C PHE A 72 17.60 -1.84 -7.51
N ALA A 73 17.74 -0.94 -6.56
CA ALA A 73 18.36 -1.21 -5.26
C ALA A 73 17.29 -1.04 -4.17
N LEU A 74 17.17 -2.03 -3.29
CA LEU A 74 16.33 -2.01 -2.10
C LEU A 74 17.24 -1.90 -0.87
N ASN A 75 16.98 -0.91 -0.02
CA ASN A 75 17.64 -0.71 1.25
C ASN A 75 16.60 -0.87 2.37
N LEU A 76 16.75 -1.86 3.21
CA LEU A 76 15.89 -2.12 4.37
C LEU A 76 16.62 -1.69 5.64
N LYS A 77 15.94 -0.94 6.50
CA LYS A 77 16.45 -0.58 7.83
C LYS A 77 16.49 -1.79 8.75
N ASN A 78 15.48 -2.67 8.62
CA ASN A 78 15.33 -3.88 9.43
C ASN A 78 15.28 -5.11 8.50
N ASP A 79 16.02 -6.13 8.85
CA ASP A 79 16.12 -7.39 8.09
C ASP A 79 15.08 -8.44 8.54
N HIS A 80 14.48 -8.23 9.73
CA HIS A 80 13.43 -9.08 10.30
C HIS A 80 12.51 -8.29 11.22
N GLY A 81 11.28 -8.77 11.40
CA GLY A 81 10.27 -8.18 12.27
C GLY A 81 8.83 -8.37 11.76
N SER A 82 7.90 -7.55 12.26
CA SER A 82 6.55 -7.48 11.72
C SER A 82 6.58 -6.88 10.30
N LEU A 83 5.47 -6.94 9.57
CA LEU A 83 5.39 -6.34 8.22
C LEU A 83 5.67 -4.84 8.26
N GLU A 84 5.13 -4.15 9.26
CA GLU A 84 5.36 -2.72 9.49
C GLU A 84 6.83 -2.43 9.76
N THR A 85 7.47 -3.25 10.60
CA THR A 85 8.90 -3.13 10.92
C THR A 85 9.76 -3.32 9.68
N LEU A 86 9.44 -4.28 8.81
CA LEU A 86 10.18 -4.50 7.56
C LEU A 86 10.04 -3.34 6.59
N LEU A 87 8.88 -2.68 6.56
CA LEU A 87 8.63 -1.53 5.69
C LEU A 87 9.16 -0.21 6.28
N GLU A 88 9.38 -0.13 7.60
CA GLU A 88 9.80 1.10 8.26
C GLU A 88 11.08 1.66 7.64
N ASP A 89 11.03 2.92 7.16
CA ASP A 89 12.16 3.59 6.49
C ASP A 89 12.78 2.82 5.30
N ALA A 90 12.07 1.83 4.75
CA ALA A 90 12.54 1.13 3.56
C ALA A 90 12.68 2.10 2.37
N GLU A 91 13.80 2.00 1.68
CA GLU A 91 14.13 2.85 0.54
C GLU A 91 14.35 2.01 -0.72
N MET A 92 13.96 2.56 -1.86
CA MET A 92 14.17 1.93 -3.15
C MET A 92 14.62 2.95 -4.19
N THR A 93 15.65 2.59 -4.94
CA THR A 93 16.14 3.37 -6.09
C THR A 93 15.98 2.52 -7.35
N ILE A 94 15.25 3.01 -8.33
CA ILE A 94 14.92 2.30 -9.57
C ILE A 94 15.66 2.98 -10.73
N ASN A 95 16.40 2.20 -11.51
CA ASN A 95 16.99 2.65 -12.77
C ASN A 95 15.94 2.60 -13.89
N THR A 96 15.48 3.74 -14.39
CA THR A 96 14.41 3.78 -15.41
C THR A 96 14.86 3.27 -16.78
N VAL A 97 16.17 3.29 -17.07
CA VAL A 97 16.71 2.72 -18.33
C VAL A 97 16.50 1.20 -18.38
N SER A 98 16.34 0.55 -17.24
CA SER A 98 16.04 -0.88 -17.14
C SER A 98 14.56 -1.23 -17.36
N VAL A 99 13.74 -0.29 -17.84
CA VAL A 99 12.34 -0.57 -18.16
C VAL A 99 12.22 -1.73 -19.14
N ASN A 100 11.36 -2.69 -18.80
CA ASN A 100 11.15 -3.92 -19.54
C ASN A 100 9.65 -4.24 -19.59
N THR A 101 9.09 -4.26 -20.78
CA THR A 101 7.70 -4.65 -21.06
C THR A 101 7.60 -5.97 -21.79
N GLY A 102 8.73 -6.67 -21.98
CA GLY A 102 8.82 -7.86 -22.84
C GLY A 102 8.62 -7.52 -24.32
N ASN A 103 8.77 -6.25 -24.72
CA ASN A 103 8.59 -5.81 -26.10
C ASN A 103 9.78 -4.93 -26.54
N GLU A 104 10.64 -5.48 -27.40
CA GLU A 104 11.88 -4.84 -27.86
C GLU A 104 11.66 -3.55 -28.66
N ILE A 105 10.47 -3.33 -29.22
CA ILE A 105 10.12 -2.10 -29.95
C ILE A 105 9.62 -1.02 -28.98
N ARG A 106 8.92 -1.41 -27.90
CA ARG A 106 8.34 -0.49 -26.94
C ARG A 106 9.37 0.06 -25.97
N ASP A 107 10.26 -0.77 -25.45
CA ASP A 107 11.20 -0.41 -24.40
C ASP A 107 12.12 0.75 -24.79
N PRO A 108 12.72 0.81 -26.01
CA PRO A 108 13.47 1.97 -26.45
C PRO A 108 12.64 3.26 -26.50
N LYS A 109 11.36 3.18 -26.91
CA LYS A 109 10.48 4.37 -26.97
C LYS A 109 10.16 4.88 -25.57
N LEU A 110 9.95 4.00 -24.59
CA LEU A 110 9.79 4.39 -23.18
C LEU A 110 11.05 5.11 -22.68
N ARG A 111 12.24 4.59 -22.96
CA ARG A 111 13.51 5.21 -22.55
C ARG A 111 13.70 6.59 -23.16
N THR A 112 13.50 6.73 -24.47
CA THR A 112 13.84 7.96 -25.22
C THR A 112 12.73 8.99 -25.24
N SER A 113 11.48 8.56 -25.43
CA SER A 113 10.35 9.47 -25.64
C SER A 113 9.51 9.70 -24.37
N PHE A 114 9.77 8.93 -23.29
CA PHE A 114 9.15 9.17 -21.99
C PHE A 114 10.20 9.54 -20.92
N PHE A 115 11.00 8.59 -20.41
CA PHE A 115 11.87 8.85 -19.25
C PHE A 115 12.90 9.94 -19.49
N LYS A 116 13.51 10.00 -20.69
CA LYS A 116 14.44 11.06 -21.04
C LYS A 116 13.77 12.44 -21.06
N ILE A 117 12.55 12.55 -21.61
CA ILE A 117 11.78 13.81 -21.63
C ILE A 117 11.24 14.14 -20.24
N PHE A 118 10.97 13.12 -19.44
CA PHE A 118 10.55 13.27 -18.05
C PHE A 118 11.71 13.64 -17.11
N HIS A 119 12.94 13.72 -17.62
CA HIS A 119 14.15 14.00 -16.83
C HIS A 119 14.29 13.11 -15.61
N THR A 120 13.94 11.83 -15.76
CA THR A 120 13.90 10.86 -14.65
C THR A 120 14.73 9.63 -15.04
N ASP A 121 16.03 9.68 -14.81
CA ASP A 121 16.93 8.52 -14.98
C ASP A 121 16.79 7.53 -13.83
N THR A 122 16.42 8.05 -12.67
CA THR A 122 16.14 7.25 -11.47
C THR A 122 14.85 7.69 -10.79
N ILE A 123 14.10 6.73 -10.26
CA ILE A 123 12.98 6.96 -9.35
C ILE A 123 13.46 6.57 -7.95
N PHE A 124 13.27 7.45 -6.99
CA PHE A 124 13.55 7.15 -5.58
C PHE A 124 12.24 7.12 -4.79
N GLY A 125 12.09 6.10 -3.95
CA GLY A 125 10.97 5.96 -3.02
C GLY A 125 11.46 5.65 -1.61
N LYS A 126 10.78 6.21 -0.60
CA LYS A 126 11.02 5.95 0.82
C LYS A 126 9.71 5.81 1.56
N ILE A 127 9.56 4.77 2.36
CA ILE A 127 8.39 4.61 3.26
C ILE A 127 8.52 5.62 4.40
N LEU A 128 7.46 6.41 4.62
CA LEU A 128 7.39 7.41 5.68
C LEU A 128 6.51 6.95 6.84
N ASP A 129 5.39 6.31 6.56
CA ASP A 129 4.46 5.79 7.57
C ASP A 129 3.90 4.43 7.14
N THR A 130 3.77 3.52 8.10
CA THR A 130 3.24 2.15 7.93
C THR A 130 1.95 1.93 8.71
N LYS A 131 1.45 2.94 9.45
CA LYS A 131 0.23 2.81 10.25
C LYS A 131 -0.99 2.66 9.37
N GLU A 132 -1.87 1.74 9.76
CA GLU A 132 -3.13 1.51 9.06
C GLU A 132 -3.94 2.80 8.88
N GLY A 133 -4.33 3.07 7.63
CA GLY A 133 -5.05 4.27 7.21
C GLY A 133 -4.18 5.54 7.10
N GLN A 134 -2.86 5.45 7.29
CA GLN A 134 -1.88 6.53 7.16
C GLN A 134 -0.68 6.14 6.30
N GLU A 135 -0.72 4.98 5.65
CA GLU A 135 0.38 4.46 4.87
C GLU A 135 0.80 5.47 3.80
N THR A 136 2.00 5.97 3.96
CA THR A 136 2.53 7.04 3.12
C THR A 136 3.97 6.75 2.74
N LEU A 137 4.30 6.95 1.47
CA LEU A 137 5.67 6.95 0.96
C LEU A 137 5.99 8.29 0.29
N GLU A 138 7.25 8.68 0.36
CA GLU A 138 7.81 9.76 -0.43
C GLU A 138 8.32 9.20 -1.75
N LEU A 139 8.00 9.86 -2.87
CA LEU A 139 8.41 9.47 -4.20
C LEU A 139 9.03 10.65 -4.93
N LYS A 140 10.24 10.45 -5.45
CA LYS A 140 10.96 11.45 -6.25
C LYS A 140 11.05 11.03 -7.71
N MET A 141 10.51 11.88 -8.60
CA MET A 141 10.67 11.83 -10.05
C MET A 141 10.86 13.25 -10.58
N ASN A 142 11.54 13.43 -11.71
CA ASN A 142 11.75 14.74 -12.31
C ASN A 142 12.23 15.83 -11.32
N ASN A 143 13.09 15.45 -10.37
CA ASN A 143 13.56 16.28 -9.25
C ASN A 143 12.47 16.85 -8.33
N ILE A 144 11.26 16.33 -8.39
CA ILE A 144 10.12 16.71 -7.55
C ILE A 144 9.84 15.59 -6.55
N LEU A 145 9.64 15.95 -5.28
CA LEU A 145 9.22 15.04 -4.20
C LEU A 145 7.74 15.20 -3.94
N HIS A 146 7.03 14.08 -3.86
CA HIS A 146 5.64 14.03 -3.40
C HIS A 146 5.41 12.87 -2.47
N ASN A 147 4.57 13.09 -1.47
CA ASN A 147 4.03 12.03 -0.63
C ASN A 147 2.82 11.42 -1.32
N VAL A 148 2.81 10.10 -1.42
CA VAL A 148 1.71 9.34 -2.00
C VAL A 148 1.24 8.26 -1.01
N ALA A 149 -0.06 8.03 -0.98
CA ALA A 149 -0.63 6.95 -0.20
C ALA A 149 -0.32 5.60 -0.87
N TYR A 150 -0.13 4.58 -0.05
CA TYR A 150 -0.04 3.21 -0.51
C TYR A 150 -0.89 2.30 0.37
N THR A 151 -1.08 1.07 -0.05
CA THR A 151 -1.65 0.00 0.77
C THR A 151 -0.73 -1.20 0.71
N TYR A 152 -0.73 -2.03 1.75
CA TYR A 152 -0.01 -3.30 1.71
C TYR A 152 -0.90 -4.46 2.15
N SER A 153 -0.59 -5.65 1.68
CA SER A 153 -1.30 -6.88 2.05
C SER A 153 -0.40 -8.09 1.90
N LEU A 154 -0.60 -9.07 2.77
CA LEU A 154 0.10 -10.36 2.72
C LEU A 154 -0.78 -11.42 2.06
N LYS A 155 -0.26 -12.10 1.03
CA LYS A 155 -0.91 -13.23 0.37
C LYS A 155 0.13 -14.29 0.02
N ASN A 156 -0.07 -15.53 0.47
CA ASN A 156 0.78 -16.67 0.12
C ASN A 156 2.29 -16.36 0.23
N ASP A 157 2.75 -15.96 1.40
CA ASP A 157 4.15 -15.62 1.69
C ASP A 157 4.74 -14.51 0.79
N THR A 158 3.89 -13.64 0.28
CA THR A 158 4.30 -12.46 -0.48
C THR A 158 3.60 -11.22 0.07
N LEU A 159 4.39 -10.23 0.49
CA LEU A 159 3.92 -8.89 0.83
C LEU A 159 3.78 -8.09 -0.47
N PHE A 160 2.59 -7.58 -0.71
CA PHE A 160 2.27 -6.70 -1.82
C PHE A 160 2.12 -5.28 -1.30
N LEU A 161 2.82 -4.33 -1.90
CA LEU A 161 2.59 -2.91 -1.71
C LEU A 161 2.04 -2.34 -3.01
N THR A 162 0.93 -1.60 -2.92
CA THR A 162 0.23 -1.06 -4.09
C THR A 162 0.03 0.45 -3.92
N THR A 163 0.34 1.22 -4.97
CA THR A 163 0.09 2.65 -5.02
C THR A 163 -0.42 3.08 -6.39
N HIS A 164 -1.17 4.17 -6.41
CA HIS A 164 -1.69 4.81 -7.62
C HIS A 164 -1.06 6.19 -7.77
N LEU A 165 -0.48 6.46 -8.93
CA LEU A 165 0.26 7.68 -9.22
C LEU A 165 -0.46 8.50 -10.30
N ASP A 166 -0.45 9.81 -10.14
CA ASP A 166 -0.79 10.77 -11.19
C ASP A 166 0.49 11.52 -11.61
N LEU A 167 1.00 11.20 -12.79
CA LEU A 167 2.27 11.76 -13.29
C LEU A 167 2.26 13.28 -13.46
N ARG A 168 1.08 13.91 -13.45
CA ARG A 168 0.95 15.37 -13.48
C ARG A 168 1.59 16.02 -12.24
N GLN A 169 1.60 15.33 -11.12
CA GLN A 169 2.21 15.81 -9.87
C GLN A 169 3.73 16.03 -10.03
N TRP A 170 4.37 15.27 -10.90
CA TRP A 170 5.80 15.41 -11.22
C TRP A 170 6.06 16.11 -12.56
N ASN A 171 5.10 16.88 -13.07
CA ASN A 171 5.20 17.56 -14.38
C ASN A 171 5.38 16.60 -15.58
N GLY A 172 4.78 15.39 -15.53
CA GLY A 172 4.94 14.34 -16.53
C GLY A 172 4.17 14.56 -17.85
N VAL A 173 3.40 15.64 -17.98
CA VAL A 173 2.50 15.88 -19.13
C VAL A 173 3.27 15.93 -20.46
N GLU A 174 4.43 16.60 -20.50
CA GLU A 174 5.22 16.71 -21.74
C GLU A 174 5.83 15.36 -22.14
N ALA A 175 6.25 14.54 -21.18
CA ALA A 175 6.72 13.19 -21.45
C ALA A 175 5.60 12.29 -22.01
N LEU A 176 4.39 12.40 -21.46
CA LEU A 176 3.21 11.70 -21.97
C LEU A 176 2.87 12.14 -23.40
N LYS A 177 2.89 13.44 -23.70
CA LYS A 177 2.66 13.97 -25.05
C LYS A 177 3.74 13.47 -26.03
N SER A 178 5.00 13.48 -25.63
CA SER A 178 6.12 13.00 -26.44
C SER A 178 5.97 11.51 -26.78
N LEU A 179 5.68 10.67 -25.77
CA LEU A 179 5.45 9.24 -25.98
C LEU A 179 4.19 8.99 -26.84
N ASN A 180 3.13 9.75 -26.61
CA ASN A 180 1.89 9.62 -27.40
C ASN A 180 2.10 9.99 -28.87
N LYS A 181 2.91 11.01 -29.14
CA LYS A 181 3.29 11.40 -30.51
C LYS A 181 4.11 10.30 -31.19
N GLU A 182 5.12 9.76 -30.49
CA GLU A 182 5.97 8.68 -31.01
C GLU A 182 5.21 7.38 -31.28
N CYS A 183 4.16 7.13 -30.53
CA CYS A 183 3.35 5.91 -30.59
C CYS A 183 1.90 6.19 -31.07
N TYR A 184 1.69 7.25 -31.82
CA TYR A 184 0.35 7.75 -32.15
C TYR A 184 -0.62 6.65 -32.64
N GLU A 185 -0.20 5.87 -33.63
CA GLU A 185 -1.04 4.81 -34.21
C GLU A 185 -1.41 3.71 -33.20
N VAL A 186 -0.42 3.25 -32.40
CA VAL A 186 -0.66 2.17 -31.41
C VAL A 186 -1.34 2.67 -30.12
N HIS A 187 -1.49 3.99 -29.99
CA HIS A 187 -2.26 4.61 -28.92
C HIS A 187 -3.64 5.13 -29.41
N THR A 188 -3.94 5.00 -30.72
CA THR A 188 -5.25 5.34 -31.28
C THR A 188 -6.19 4.18 -31.10
N GLY A 189 -7.30 4.41 -30.38
CA GLY A 189 -8.34 3.43 -30.12
C GLY A 189 -9.27 3.23 -31.32
N GLY A 190 -10.25 2.34 -31.18
CA GLY A 190 -11.28 2.10 -32.20
C GLY A 190 -12.18 3.32 -32.48
N ASP A 191 -12.17 4.30 -31.59
CA ASP A 191 -12.83 5.61 -31.72
C ASP A 191 -12.02 6.64 -32.50
N GLY A 192 -10.81 6.30 -32.97
CA GLY A 192 -9.90 7.19 -33.70
C GLY A 192 -9.15 8.19 -32.81
N ILE A 193 -9.26 8.09 -31.48
CA ILE A 193 -8.61 8.99 -30.53
C ILE A 193 -7.32 8.36 -30.02
N SER A 194 -6.19 9.07 -30.23
CA SER A 194 -4.91 8.69 -29.62
C SER A 194 -4.80 9.26 -28.20
N LYS A 195 -4.69 8.39 -27.20
CA LYS A 195 -4.72 8.81 -25.80
C LYS A 195 -3.79 7.98 -24.92
N LEU A 196 -3.01 8.67 -24.07
CA LEU A 196 -2.36 8.15 -22.86
C LEU A 196 -2.97 8.83 -21.64
N TRP A 197 -3.11 8.07 -20.57
CA TRP A 197 -3.56 8.58 -19.29
C TRP A 197 -2.36 8.92 -18.40
N PRO A 198 -2.47 9.94 -17.53
CA PRO A 198 -1.41 10.26 -16.59
C PRO A 198 -1.33 9.29 -15.41
N ASP A 199 -2.33 8.43 -15.28
CA ASP A 199 -2.46 7.47 -14.18
C ASP A 199 -1.52 6.28 -14.39
N VAL A 200 -0.84 5.86 -13.32
CA VAL A 200 0.00 4.66 -13.28
C VAL A 200 -0.24 3.91 -11.98
N ASP A 201 -0.61 2.64 -12.07
CA ASP A 201 -0.64 1.75 -10.92
C ASP A 201 0.70 1.06 -10.76
N VAL A 202 1.18 0.97 -9.51
CA VAL A 202 2.44 0.32 -9.16
C VAL A 202 2.19 -0.75 -8.11
N VAL A 203 2.74 -1.93 -8.34
CA VAL A 203 2.71 -3.06 -7.41
C VAL A 203 4.13 -3.54 -7.17
N LEU A 204 4.59 -3.42 -5.92
CA LEU A 204 5.82 -4.05 -5.46
C LEU A 204 5.46 -5.39 -4.81
N LYS A 205 6.27 -6.41 -5.07
CA LYS A 205 6.15 -7.74 -4.46
C LYS A 205 7.42 -8.03 -3.68
N PHE A 206 7.24 -8.39 -2.43
CA PHE A 206 8.31 -8.78 -1.52
C PHE A 206 8.01 -10.21 -1.04
N PRO A 207 8.64 -11.26 -1.62
CA PRO A 207 8.56 -12.59 -1.04
C PRO A 207 9.10 -12.54 0.39
N ILE A 208 8.38 -13.14 1.34
CA ILE A 208 8.77 -13.16 2.75
C ILE A 208 8.90 -14.57 3.26
N LYS A 209 9.70 -14.74 4.31
CA LYS A 209 9.85 -15.97 5.08
C LYS A 209 9.42 -15.69 6.51
N MET A 210 8.62 -16.60 7.08
CA MET A 210 8.29 -16.55 8.49
C MET A 210 9.48 -17.11 9.27
N ASN A 211 9.97 -16.35 10.24
CA ASN A 211 11.02 -16.77 11.15
C ASN A 211 10.35 -17.32 12.42
N LEU A 212 10.64 -18.56 12.78
CA LEU A 212 10.13 -19.26 13.97
C LEU A 212 10.93 -18.87 15.21
#